data_db31299e2fe74536339de32838c6fd70
#
_entry.id   db31299e2fe74536339de32838c6fd70
#
_cell.length_a   1.000
_cell.length_b   1.000
_cell.length_c   1.000
_cell.angle_alpha   90.00
_cell.angle_beta   90.00
_cell.angle_gamma   90.00
#
_symmetry.space_group_name_H-M   'P 1'
#
loop_
_entity.id
_entity.type
_entity.pdbx_description
1 polymer ?
#
loop_
_entity_poly.entity_id
_entity_poly.type
_entity_poly.pdbx_seq_one_letter_code
_entity_poly.pdbx_strand_id
1 'polypeptide(L)'
;MIFKVDILTPMTTQDKLTKTLDERTTILKDSDVVNQIKTAIDKVLLDKSTSFTTIRCLGLGPISDSSNAMYQLSLLNILVKHLFKENENFNISLWDPIFTKEETTYLETIPNFKVEETF
;
A
#
# COMPACT_ATOMS: atom_id res chain seq x y z
N MET A 1 26.14 38.19 13.29
CA MET A 1 25.94 36.74 13.11
C MET A 1 24.45 36.47 13.12
N ILE A 2 23.97 35.80 12.08
CA ILE A 2 22.55 35.46 11.97
C ILE A 2 22.40 33.98 12.31
N PHE A 3 21.58 33.70 13.32
CA PHE A 3 21.23 32.32 13.66
C PHE A 3 19.90 32.01 13.00
N LYS A 4 19.88 30.99 12.18
CA LYS A 4 18.66 30.41 11.66
C LYS A 4 18.25 29.25 12.55
N VAL A 5 17.15 29.40 13.24
CA VAL A 5 16.57 28.31 14.01
C VAL A 5 15.53 27.65 13.12
N ASP A 6 15.80 26.41 12.74
CA ASP A 6 14.82 25.64 12.02
C ASP A 6 13.81 25.08 13.02
N ILE A 7 12.58 25.55 12.93
CA ILE A 7 11.50 25.00 13.72
C ILE A 7 11.06 23.72 13.02
N LEU A 8 11.26 22.59 13.67
CA LEU A 8 10.75 21.33 13.20
C LEU A 8 9.24 21.36 13.26
N THR A 9 8.62 21.44 12.11
CA THR A 9 7.17 21.27 12.00
C THR A 9 6.83 19.83 12.40
N PRO A 10 5.87 19.63 13.34
CA PRO A 10 5.46 18.29 13.68
C PRO A 10 5.01 17.53 12.44
N MET A 11 5.37 16.25 12.35
CA MET A 11 4.91 15.40 11.26
C MET A 11 3.40 15.33 11.25
N THR A 12 2.80 15.49 10.08
CA THR A 12 1.38 15.26 9.88
C THR A 12 1.06 13.77 10.01
N THR A 13 -0.21 13.43 10.17
CA THR A 13 -0.67 12.04 10.14
C THR A 13 -0.28 11.38 8.80
N GLN A 14 -0.42 12.11 7.71
CA GLN A 14 -0.04 11.63 6.38
C GLN A 14 1.46 11.31 6.29
N ASP A 15 2.30 12.17 6.83
CA ASP A 15 3.75 11.97 6.84
C ASP A 15 4.16 10.75 7.67
N LYS A 16 3.52 10.56 8.82
CA LYS A 16 3.76 9.39 9.67
C LYS A 16 3.38 8.09 8.98
N LEU A 17 2.25 8.08 8.31
CA LEU A 17 1.80 6.90 7.55
C LEU A 17 2.76 6.58 6.42
N THR A 18 3.19 7.59 5.67
CA THR A 18 4.17 7.42 4.58
C THR A 18 5.48 6.85 5.11
N LYS A 19 6.00 7.41 6.20
CA LYS A 19 7.24 6.95 6.80
C LYS A 19 7.13 5.49 7.24
N THR A 20 6.05 5.14 7.92
CA THR A 20 5.85 3.76 8.39
C THR A 20 5.69 2.80 7.23
N LEU A 21 4.93 3.17 6.20
CA LEU A 21 4.78 2.36 4.99
C LEU A 21 6.13 2.09 4.33
N ASP A 22 6.95 3.12 4.18
CA ASP A 22 8.28 2.99 3.56
C ASP A 22 9.18 2.07 4.39
N GLU A 23 9.17 2.20 5.70
CA GLU A 23 9.95 1.34 6.60
C GLU A 23 9.53 -0.13 6.49
N ARG A 24 8.22 -0.40 6.50
CA ARG A 24 7.67 -1.76 6.39
C ARG A 24 7.96 -2.35 5.02
N THR A 25 7.82 -1.56 3.96
CA THR A 25 8.13 -1.97 2.60
C THR A 25 9.59 -2.38 2.48
N THR A 26 10.50 -1.62 3.06
CA THR A 26 11.92 -1.94 3.05
C THR A 26 12.22 -3.27 3.75
N ILE A 27 11.51 -3.57 4.84
CA ILE A 27 11.65 -4.84 5.56
C ILE A 27 11.14 -6.00 4.70
N LEU A 28 10.01 -5.84 4.02
CA LEU A 28 9.34 -6.92 3.32
C LEU A 28 9.88 -7.20 1.92
N LYS A 29 10.35 -6.19 1.20
CA LYS A 29 10.62 -6.29 -0.24
C LYS A 29 11.56 -7.42 -0.65
N ASP A 30 12.51 -7.78 0.20
CA ASP A 30 13.49 -8.82 -0.08
C ASP A 30 13.26 -10.08 0.78
N SER A 31 12.12 -10.19 1.43
CA SER A 31 11.81 -11.35 2.27
C SER A 31 11.51 -12.59 1.44
N ASP A 32 11.76 -13.77 2.01
CA ASP A 32 11.47 -15.04 1.35
C ASP A 32 9.98 -15.20 1.07
N VAL A 33 9.12 -14.75 2.00
CA VAL A 33 7.67 -14.82 1.84
C VAL A 33 7.22 -14.02 0.62
N VAL A 34 7.70 -12.80 0.48
CA VAL A 34 7.38 -11.95 -0.67
C VAL A 34 7.88 -12.57 -1.96
N ASN A 35 9.09 -13.11 -1.97
CA ASN A 35 9.64 -13.77 -3.14
C ASN A 35 8.84 -15.01 -3.53
N GLN A 36 8.39 -15.79 -2.57
CA GLN A 36 7.51 -16.94 -2.82
C GLN A 36 6.17 -16.53 -3.42
N ILE A 37 5.58 -15.46 -2.92
CA ILE A 37 4.32 -14.92 -3.44
C ILE A 37 4.50 -14.43 -4.87
N LYS A 38 5.56 -13.68 -5.15
CA LYS A 38 5.88 -13.22 -6.50
C LYS A 38 6.05 -14.39 -7.48
N THR A 39 6.75 -15.42 -7.05
CA THR A 39 6.95 -16.63 -7.87
C THR A 39 5.63 -17.33 -8.15
N ALA A 40 4.75 -17.44 -7.16
CA ALA A 40 3.43 -18.04 -7.35
C ALA A 40 2.57 -17.23 -8.34
N ILE A 41 2.61 -15.90 -8.22
CA ILE A 41 1.91 -15.01 -9.14
C ILE A 41 2.44 -15.16 -10.56
N ASP A 42 3.76 -15.20 -10.73
CA ASP A 42 4.38 -15.33 -12.04
C ASP A 42 3.98 -16.64 -12.71
N LYS A 43 3.84 -17.73 -11.95
CA LYS A 43 3.35 -19.02 -12.49
C LYS A 43 1.93 -18.91 -13.02
N VAL A 44 1.05 -18.18 -12.31
CA VAL A 44 -0.32 -17.94 -12.76
C VAL A 44 -0.32 -17.10 -14.04
N LEU A 45 0.55 -16.09 -14.11
CA LEU A 45 0.65 -15.20 -15.28
C LEU A 45 1.30 -15.84 -16.50
N LEU A 46 2.00 -16.96 -16.33
CA LEU A 46 2.51 -17.73 -17.47
C LEU A 46 1.38 -18.30 -18.32
N ASP A 47 0.21 -18.49 -17.75
CA ASP A 47 -0.98 -18.78 -18.53
C ASP A 47 -1.42 -17.50 -19.24
N LYS A 48 -1.18 -17.43 -20.53
CA LYS A 48 -1.42 -16.25 -21.36
C LYS A 48 -2.88 -15.81 -21.42
N SER A 49 -3.81 -16.65 -20.98
CA SER A 49 -5.22 -16.30 -20.92
C SER A 49 -5.56 -15.48 -19.66
N THR A 50 -4.64 -15.39 -18.72
CA THR A 50 -4.88 -14.71 -17.44
C THR A 50 -4.26 -13.32 -17.44
N SER A 51 -5.09 -12.31 -17.19
CA SER A 51 -4.63 -10.95 -16.95
C SER A 51 -5.40 -10.35 -15.76
N PHE A 52 -4.72 -9.52 -15.00
CA PHE A 52 -5.32 -8.83 -13.86
C PHE A 52 -5.44 -7.35 -14.17
N THR A 53 -6.61 -6.77 -13.94
CA THR A 53 -6.87 -5.33 -14.09
C THR A 53 -7.32 -4.68 -12.80
N THR A 54 -7.79 -5.48 -11.85
CA THR A 54 -8.33 -4.99 -10.59
C THR A 54 -7.92 -5.92 -9.45
N ILE A 55 -7.49 -5.32 -8.35
CA ILE A 55 -7.31 -6.02 -7.08
C ILE A 55 -8.30 -5.43 -6.10
N ARG A 56 -9.00 -6.29 -5.39
CA ARG A 56 -9.92 -5.88 -4.35
C ARG A 56 -9.35 -6.32 -3.00
N CYS A 57 -9.11 -5.36 -2.12
CA CYS A 57 -8.59 -5.59 -0.79
C CYS A 57 -9.70 -5.37 0.24
N LEU A 58 -10.04 -6.42 0.97
CA LEU A 58 -11.06 -6.39 2.00
C LEU A 58 -10.42 -6.63 3.36
N GLY A 59 -10.81 -5.84 4.35
CA GLY A 59 -10.36 -6.07 5.71
C GLY A 59 -8.90 -5.75 5.97
N LEU A 60 -8.38 -4.71 5.33
CA LEU A 60 -6.99 -4.27 5.53
C LEU A 60 -6.70 -3.94 7.00
N GLY A 61 -7.68 -3.37 7.69
CA GLY A 61 -7.56 -2.94 9.07
C GLY A 61 -7.10 -1.49 9.23
N PRO A 62 -7.02 -1.02 10.46
CA PRO A 62 -6.70 0.38 10.78
C PRO A 62 -5.20 0.62 10.65
N ILE A 63 -4.76 1.15 9.52
CA ILE A 63 -3.33 1.38 9.23
C ILE A 63 -2.66 2.36 10.18
N SER A 64 -3.44 3.25 10.81
CA SER A 64 -2.92 4.21 11.79
C SER A 64 -2.57 3.54 13.12
N ASP A 65 -3.27 2.47 13.49
CA ASP A 65 -3.21 1.89 14.82
C ASP A 65 -2.67 0.46 14.87
N SER A 66 -2.61 -0.21 13.74
CA SER A 66 -2.21 -1.61 13.67
C SER A 66 -0.96 -1.80 12.84
N SER A 67 0.08 -2.35 13.47
CA SER A 67 1.29 -2.74 12.75
C SER A 67 1.00 -3.81 11.70
N ASN A 68 0.11 -4.75 11.99
CA ASN A 68 -0.28 -5.78 11.02
C ASN A 68 -0.97 -5.17 9.80
N ALA A 69 -1.87 -4.22 10.00
CA ALA A 69 -2.53 -3.53 8.90
C ALA A 69 -1.52 -2.81 8.00
N MET A 70 -0.53 -2.14 8.59
CA MET A 70 0.50 -1.46 7.84
C MET A 70 1.41 -2.44 7.08
N TYR A 71 1.74 -3.59 7.65
CA TYR A 71 2.48 -4.63 6.94
C TYR A 71 1.66 -5.19 5.77
N GLN A 72 0.36 -5.38 5.94
CA GLN A 72 -0.52 -5.83 4.87
C GLN A 72 -0.59 -4.80 3.74
N LEU A 73 -0.67 -3.51 4.07
CA LEU A 73 -0.62 -2.46 3.06
C LEU A 73 0.72 -2.44 2.33
N SER A 74 1.82 -2.62 3.04
CA SER A 74 3.16 -2.70 2.44
C SER A 74 3.25 -3.88 1.47
N LEU A 75 2.73 -5.04 1.86
CA LEU A 75 2.68 -6.22 1.00
C LEU A 75 1.83 -5.95 -0.25
N LEU A 76 0.64 -5.38 -0.07
CA LEU A 76 -0.23 -5.03 -1.19
C LEU A 76 0.49 -4.11 -2.17
N ASN A 77 1.17 -3.10 -1.67
CA ASN A 77 1.90 -2.15 -2.50
C ASN A 77 3.04 -2.81 -3.29
N ILE A 78 3.76 -3.73 -2.66
CA ILE A 78 4.82 -4.52 -3.33
C ILE A 78 4.21 -5.38 -4.45
N LEU A 79 3.10 -6.05 -4.17
CA LEU A 79 2.43 -6.93 -5.14
C LEU A 79 1.84 -6.13 -6.31
N VAL A 80 1.27 -4.96 -6.04
CA VAL A 80 0.76 -4.06 -7.08
C VAL A 80 1.87 -3.68 -8.05
N LYS A 81 3.02 -3.28 -7.53
CA LYS A 81 4.16 -2.92 -8.36
C LYS A 81 4.68 -4.10 -9.17
N HIS A 82 4.65 -5.29 -8.60
CA HIS A 82 5.07 -6.49 -9.29
C HIS A 82 4.10 -6.90 -10.42
N LEU A 83 2.79 -6.85 -10.13
CA LEU A 83 1.75 -7.26 -11.08
C LEU A 83 1.60 -6.30 -12.25
N PHE A 84 1.68 -5.01 -11.99
CA PHE A 84 1.31 -3.99 -12.97
C PHE A 84 2.50 -3.19 -13.50
N LYS A 85 3.70 -3.51 -13.10
CA LYS A 85 4.99 -2.88 -13.49
C LYS A 85 4.87 -1.58 -14.30
N GLU A 86 4.60 -1.70 -15.60
CA GLU A 86 4.49 -0.57 -16.53
C GLU A 86 3.05 -0.32 -17.00
N ASN A 87 2.11 -1.15 -16.55
CA ASN A 87 0.70 -0.99 -16.92
C ASN A 87 0.04 -0.02 -15.96
N GLU A 88 -0.44 1.11 -16.48
CA GLU A 88 -1.14 2.11 -15.69
C GLU A 88 -2.66 1.88 -15.65
N ASN A 89 -3.18 0.95 -16.43
CA ASN A 89 -4.60 0.65 -16.52
C ASN A 89 -5.02 -0.43 -15.53
N PHE A 90 -4.91 -0.09 -14.24
CA PHE A 90 -5.34 -0.99 -13.18
C PHE A 90 -6.05 -0.22 -12.08
N ASN A 91 -6.82 -0.93 -11.27
CA ASN A 91 -7.55 -0.37 -10.15
C ASN A 91 -7.32 -1.20 -8.90
N ILE A 92 -7.07 -0.53 -7.80
CA ILE A 92 -7.01 -1.15 -6.48
C ILE A 92 -8.18 -0.62 -5.69
N SER A 93 -9.10 -1.52 -5.34
CA SER A 93 -10.30 -1.20 -4.58
C SER A 93 -10.13 -1.68 -3.14
N LEU A 94 -10.33 -0.80 -2.18
CA LEU A 94 -10.19 -1.13 -0.77
C LEU A 94 -11.51 -0.86 -0.05
N TRP A 95 -11.88 -1.76 0.82
CA TRP A 95 -13.02 -1.57 1.69
C TRP A 95 -12.74 -2.12 3.08
N ASP A 96 -13.02 -1.31 4.07
CA ASP A 96 -13.03 -1.73 5.48
C ASP A 96 -13.90 -0.75 6.24
N PRO A 97 -14.89 -1.22 7.02
CA PRO A 97 -15.77 -0.33 7.78
C PRO A 97 -15.06 0.46 8.87
N ILE A 98 -13.84 0.04 9.23
CA ILE A 98 -13.06 0.68 10.29
C ILE A 98 -12.21 1.86 9.79
N PHE A 99 -12.07 2.06 8.48
CA PHE A 99 -11.27 3.16 7.95
C PHE A 99 -11.76 4.51 8.46
N THR A 100 -10.84 5.28 9.02
CA THR A 100 -11.09 6.68 9.35
C THR A 100 -11.02 7.53 8.09
N LYS A 101 -11.53 8.76 8.18
CA LYS A 101 -11.43 9.72 7.08
C LYS A 101 -9.97 9.99 6.71
N GLU A 102 -9.09 10.08 7.70
CA GLU A 102 -7.66 10.33 7.47
C GLU A 102 -7.00 9.15 6.76
N GLU A 103 -7.33 7.93 7.16
CA GLU A 103 -6.82 6.72 6.51
C GLU A 103 -7.31 6.62 5.07
N THR A 104 -8.59 6.89 4.83
CA THR A 104 -9.16 6.94 3.48
C THR A 104 -8.45 7.96 2.62
N THR A 105 -8.26 9.16 3.13
CA THR A 105 -7.55 10.22 2.41
C THR A 105 -6.14 9.80 2.06
N TYR A 106 -5.44 9.18 3.00
CA TYR A 106 -4.07 8.69 2.77
C TYR A 106 -4.03 7.61 1.69
N LEU A 107 -4.89 6.60 1.81
CA LEU A 107 -4.92 5.48 0.86
C LEU A 107 -5.19 5.97 -0.57
N GLU A 108 -6.04 6.96 -0.72
CA GLU A 108 -6.35 7.53 -2.03
C GLU A 108 -5.25 8.43 -2.60
N THR A 109 -4.21 8.74 -1.84
CA THR A 109 -3.00 9.38 -2.39
C THR A 109 -2.12 8.39 -3.14
N ILE A 110 -2.28 7.08 -2.90
CA ILE A 110 -1.52 6.06 -3.60
C ILE A 110 -2.14 5.89 -5.00
N PRO A 111 -1.32 5.92 -6.06
CA PRO A 111 -1.86 5.85 -7.42
C PRO A 111 -2.76 4.65 -7.65
N ASN A 112 -3.91 4.88 -8.24
CA ASN A 112 -4.93 3.88 -8.61
C ASN A 112 -5.64 3.20 -7.44
N PHE A 113 -5.42 3.68 -6.23
CA PHE A 113 -6.13 3.21 -5.04
C PHE A 113 -7.41 4.00 -4.84
N LYS A 114 -8.49 3.28 -4.61
CA LYS A 114 -9.79 3.86 -4.29
C LYS A 114 -10.41 3.14 -3.11
N VAL A 115 -10.86 3.90 -2.12
CA VAL A 115 -11.60 3.36 -0.97
C VAL A 115 -13.07 3.37 -1.31
N GLU A 116 -13.69 2.20 -1.26
CA GLU A 116 -15.11 2.05 -1.51
C GLU A 116 -15.91 2.35 -0.23
N GLU A 117 -17.08 2.95 -0.40
CA GLU A 117 -17.96 3.27 0.74
C GLU A 117 -18.73 2.05 1.23
N THR A 118 -18.93 1.09 0.35
CA THR A 118 -19.70 -0.13 0.65
C THR A 118 -18.97 -1.36 0.13
N PHE A 119 -19.25 -2.45 0.76
CA PHE A 119 -18.73 -3.78 0.37
C PHE A 119 -19.23 -4.27 -1.01
#